data_94e0c34395bf2703d29007e1b3061650
#
_entry.id   94e0c34395bf2703d29007e1b3061650
#
_cell.length_a   1.000
_cell.length_b   1.000
_cell.length_c   1.000
_cell.angle_alpha   90.00
_cell.angle_beta   90.00
_cell.angle_gamma   90.00
#
_symmetry.space_group_name_H-M   'P 1'
#
loop_
_entity.id
_entity.type
_entity.pdbx_description
1 polymer ?
#
loop_
_entity_poly.entity_id
_entity_poly.type
_entity_poly.pdbx_seq_one_letter_code
_entity_poly.pdbx_strand_id
1 'polypeptide(L)'
;PGNCTNNPCLTGTNAIDTELGTTPKVVTARSLTVTGRVQGVGFRPFVYRLATTHGLTGWVLNRLGQVEIRVQGAADAIRLFEHELIALAPPLARPQIDASTPAETGQLYEFTIRESSTAGAASIHVPPDLFTCNDCLHELNDPADRRYRYPFINCTQCGPRYTLIRSLPYDRPNTTMAGFTLCPQCLAEYTNPTDRRFHAEPLACPACGPALSFASRDGTTAGGNEAALRACIAALRGGDVVAVKGIGGYHLLCDAGSNAAVTRLRQRKPRPHKPLAVMFPAPPASPLDAVLQYVILAPEARELLLSPARPIVLATQRPGTPLSGRIAPGLNEIGVMLPYSPLHHLLLNDYGAPLVATSANISGEPVLTDNREVDERLAHVADACLHHDRPVERPADDPVYRSICNTARPIRLGRGATPQEESLPFHLPQPVIAVGGHMKNTVALAWESRLVVSPHIGDMGNARSLAVFEQTIADLQSLYGVTAERVIHDAHPGYATTRWAERSGLPRHAVLHHHAHAATACDLSAGDAPWLVFTWDGVGYGADGTLWGGEALLGHPGNWERVASLRPFHLPGGERAGREPWRSAAAVC
;
A
#
# COMPACT_ATOMS: atom_id res chain seq x y z
N PRO A 1 -61.95 44.26 6.17
CA PRO A 1 -63.16 44.68 5.51
C PRO A 1 -62.93 44.71 4.04
N GLY A 2 -63.62 44.03 3.33
CA GLY A 2 -64.91 43.99 2.72
C GLY A 2 -64.73 43.45 1.32
N ASN A 3 -65.29 42.45 1.07
CA ASN A 3 -66.58 42.11 0.44
C ASN A 3 -66.68 42.21 -1.08
N CYS A 4 -66.91 41.01 -1.68
CA CYS A 4 -68.02 40.66 -2.63
C CYS A 4 -68.03 41.35 -4.01
N THR A 5 -68.34 40.73 -5.08
CA THR A 5 -69.40 39.76 -5.42
C THR A 5 -69.30 39.34 -6.93
N ASN A 6 -69.83 38.15 -7.17
CA ASN A 6 -70.62 37.73 -8.36
C ASN A 6 -69.98 37.25 -9.66
N ASN A 7 -70.20 35.93 -9.84
CA ASN A 7 -70.33 35.17 -11.13
C ASN A 7 -71.40 35.77 -12.07
N PRO A 8 -71.36 35.41 -13.40
CA PRO A 8 -72.02 34.17 -13.78
C PRO A 8 -71.34 33.32 -14.92
N CYS A 9 -71.70 32.05 -14.87
CA CYS A 9 -71.61 31.01 -15.88
C CYS A 9 -71.66 31.42 -17.36
N LEU A 10 -70.81 30.79 -18.16
CA LEU A 10 -71.22 30.26 -19.48
C LEU A 10 -70.41 28.97 -19.80
N THR A 11 -71.18 27.97 -20.15
CA THR A 11 -70.85 26.63 -20.64
C THR A 11 -70.07 26.64 -21.96
N GLY A 12 -69.02 25.78 -22.07
CA GLY A 12 -68.37 25.50 -23.34
C GLY A 12 -67.42 24.35 -23.21
N THR A 13 -67.91 23.15 -23.45
CA THR A 13 -67.18 21.92 -23.63
C THR A 13 -66.25 22.04 -24.84
N ASN A 14 -64.92 21.89 -24.62
CA ASN A 14 -64.01 21.33 -25.63
C ASN A 14 -62.95 20.54 -24.90
N ALA A 15 -63.05 19.24 -25.00
CA ALA A 15 -62.00 18.28 -24.70
C ALA A 15 -60.87 18.51 -25.69
N ILE A 16 -59.71 18.98 -25.18
CA ILE A 16 -58.46 18.89 -25.89
C ILE A 16 -57.74 17.67 -25.29
N ASP A 17 -57.79 16.55 -26.00
CA ASP A 17 -56.90 15.42 -25.84
C ASP A 17 -55.45 15.91 -26.04
N THR A 18 -54.76 16.17 -24.93
CA THR A 18 -53.32 16.27 -24.96
C THR A 18 -52.76 14.85 -24.88
N GLU A 19 -52.66 14.17 -26.00
CA GLU A 19 -51.69 13.08 -26.17
C GLU A 19 -50.31 13.65 -25.87
N LEU A 20 -49.81 13.36 -24.66
CA LEU A 20 -48.39 13.44 -24.37
C LEU A 20 -47.67 12.39 -25.23
N GLY A 21 -47.25 12.82 -26.42
CA GLY A 21 -46.40 12.05 -27.29
C GLY A 21 -45.10 11.72 -26.58
N THR A 22 -45.00 10.51 -26.01
CA THR A 22 -43.73 9.89 -25.64
C THR A 22 -42.97 9.66 -26.94
N THR A 23 -42.08 10.57 -27.30
CA THR A 23 -41.04 10.31 -28.29
C THR A 23 -40.35 9.02 -27.90
N PRO A 24 -40.24 8.01 -28.76
CA PRO A 24 -39.56 6.78 -28.47
C PRO A 24 -38.13 7.12 -28.11
N LYS A 25 -37.70 6.86 -26.85
CA LYS A 25 -36.32 7.06 -26.41
C LYS A 25 -35.46 6.17 -27.29
N VAL A 26 -34.65 6.76 -28.17
CA VAL A 26 -33.72 6.04 -29.03
C VAL A 26 -32.77 5.27 -28.12
N VAL A 27 -32.86 3.95 -28.13
CA VAL A 27 -31.97 3.06 -27.42
C VAL A 27 -30.66 2.99 -28.20
N THR A 28 -29.58 3.35 -27.56
CA THR A 28 -28.21 3.24 -28.07
C THR A 28 -27.38 2.30 -27.23
N ALA A 29 -26.25 1.88 -27.77
CA ALA A 29 -25.31 1.08 -27.00
C ALA A 29 -23.87 1.57 -27.21
N ARG A 30 -23.07 1.46 -26.15
CA ARG A 30 -21.62 1.77 -26.15
C ARG A 30 -20.81 0.67 -25.51
N SER A 31 -19.59 0.52 -26.00
CA SER A 31 -18.56 -0.31 -25.40
C SER A 31 -17.45 0.60 -24.89
N LEU A 32 -17.13 0.47 -23.60
CA LEU A 32 -16.08 1.25 -22.95
C LEU A 32 -14.93 0.34 -22.53
N THR A 33 -13.70 0.82 -22.72
CA THR A 33 -12.50 0.26 -22.11
C THR A 33 -12.00 1.24 -21.07
N VAL A 34 -11.91 0.78 -19.83
CA VAL A 34 -11.50 1.60 -18.68
C VAL A 34 -10.22 1.01 -18.09
N THR A 35 -9.21 1.84 -17.95
CA THR A 35 -7.89 1.53 -17.40
C THR A 35 -7.61 2.29 -16.11
N GLY A 36 -6.37 2.25 -15.64
CA GLY A 36 -5.97 2.81 -14.36
C GLY A 36 -6.23 1.86 -13.20
N ARG A 37 -6.27 2.39 -11.98
CA ARG A 37 -6.55 1.57 -10.80
C ARG A 37 -8.03 1.25 -10.70
N VAL A 38 -8.47 0.19 -11.36
CA VAL A 38 -9.88 -0.23 -11.44
C VAL A 38 -10.12 -1.67 -10.96
N GLN A 39 -9.07 -2.39 -10.55
CA GLN A 39 -9.19 -3.73 -10.00
C GLN A 39 -8.82 -3.76 -8.51
N GLY A 40 -9.45 -4.62 -7.72
CA GLY A 40 -9.22 -4.73 -6.28
C GLY A 40 -9.69 -3.53 -5.42
N VAL A 41 -10.39 -2.58 -6.01
CA VAL A 41 -10.88 -1.33 -5.37
C VAL A 41 -12.41 -1.19 -5.42
N GLY A 42 -13.13 -2.27 -5.67
CA GLY A 42 -14.61 -2.27 -5.71
C GLY A 42 -15.21 -1.62 -6.97
N PHE A 43 -14.45 -1.52 -8.06
CA PHE A 43 -14.89 -0.81 -9.26
C PHE A 43 -16.00 -1.57 -10.02
N ARG A 44 -15.88 -2.88 -10.26
CA ARG A 44 -16.96 -3.69 -10.90
C ARG A 44 -18.31 -3.58 -10.18
N PRO A 45 -18.39 -3.77 -8.84
CA PRO A 45 -19.63 -3.52 -8.08
C PRO A 45 -20.16 -2.10 -8.21
N PHE A 46 -19.28 -1.10 -8.26
CA PHE A 46 -19.66 0.29 -8.48
C PHE A 46 -20.28 0.49 -9.85
N VAL A 47 -19.65 0.01 -10.92
CA VAL A 47 -20.18 0.06 -12.30
C VAL A 47 -21.56 -0.59 -12.37
N TYR A 48 -21.73 -1.76 -11.75
CA TYR A 48 -23.02 -2.45 -11.70
C TYR A 48 -24.11 -1.57 -11.08
N ARG A 49 -23.87 -1.02 -9.88
CA ARG A 49 -24.84 -0.15 -9.20
C ARG A 49 -25.14 1.10 -10.00
N LEU A 50 -24.11 1.75 -10.55
CA LEU A 50 -24.28 2.96 -11.35
C LEU A 50 -25.12 2.70 -12.59
N ALA A 51 -24.83 1.65 -13.36
CA ALA A 51 -25.60 1.25 -14.52
C ALA A 51 -27.07 0.95 -14.16
N THR A 52 -27.28 0.23 -13.07
CA THR A 52 -28.64 -0.10 -12.57
C THR A 52 -29.41 1.18 -12.15
N THR A 53 -28.75 2.13 -11.49
CA THR A 53 -29.36 3.42 -11.09
C THR A 53 -29.82 4.22 -12.31
N HIS A 54 -29.07 4.17 -13.42
CA HIS A 54 -29.45 4.84 -14.66
C HIS A 54 -30.38 4.00 -15.57
N GLY A 55 -30.85 2.84 -15.12
CA GLY A 55 -31.72 1.97 -15.90
C GLY A 55 -31.07 1.42 -17.17
N LEU A 56 -29.74 1.27 -17.16
CA LEU A 56 -28.97 0.72 -18.27
C LEU A 56 -28.89 -0.80 -18.18
N THR A 57 -28.92 -1.45 -19.32
CA THR A 57 -28.65 -2.89 -19.46
C THR A 57 -27.26 -3.12 -20.04
N GLY A 58 -26.67 -4.29 -19.80
CA GLY A 58 -25.33 -4.58 -20.29
C GLY A 58 -24.52 -5.50 -19.39
N TRP A 59 -23.23 -5.27 -19.39
CA TRP A 59 -22.32 -6.05 -18.56
C TRP A 59 -21.00 -5.33 -18.29
N VAL A 60 -20.32 -5.75 -17.23
CA VAL A 60 -18.95 -5.37 -16.89
C VAL A 60 -18.12 -6.62 -16.65
N LEU A 61 -16.86 -6.63 -17.11
CA LEU A 61 -15.88 -7.69 -16.83
C LEU A 61 -14.48 -7.12 -16.65
N ASN A 62 -13.65 -7.83 -15.87
CA ASN A 62 -12.21 -7.56 -15.83
C ASN A 62 -11.51 -8.28 -16.98
N ARG A 63 -10.60 -7.58 -17.63
CA ARG A 63 -9.51 -8.14 -18.43
C ARG A 63 -8.17 -7.89 -17.76
N LEU A 64 -7.07 -8.29 -18.37
CA LEU A 64 -5.71 -8.07 -17.87
C LEU A 64 -5.44 -6.56 -17.61
N GLY A 65 -5.80 -6.09 -16.41
CA GLY A 65 -5.64 -4.70 -15.96
C GLY A 65 -6.66 -3.69 -16.45
N GLN A 66 -7.57 -4.07 -17.33
CA GLN A 66 -8.64 -3.23 -17.87
C GLN A 66 -10.00 -3.70 -17.37
N VAL A 67 -10.97 -2.80 -17.42
CA VAL A 67 -12.38 -3.14 -17.22
C VAL A 67 -13.13 -2.84 -18.52
N GLU A 68 -13.75 -3.86 -19.08
CA GLU A 68 -14.66 -3.69 -20.21
C GLU A 68 -16.08 -3.53 -19.73
N ILE A 69 -16.77 -2.54 -20.29
CA ILE A 69 -18.15 -2.22 -19.95
C ILE A 69 -18.95 -2.13 -21.23
N ARG A 70 -20.05 -2.85 -21.30
CA ARG A 70 -21.06 -2.70 -22.32
C ARG A 70 -22.29 -2.10 -21.68
N VAL A 71 -22.76 -0.96 -22.21
CA VAL A 71 -23.98 -0.30 -21.75
C VAL A 71 -24.94 -0.09 -22.90
N GLN A 72 -26.23 -0.26 -22.61
CA GLN A 72 -27.32 -0.03 -23.56
C GLN A 72 -28.49 0.65 -22.85
N GLY A 73 -29.06 1.70 -23.46
CA GLY A 73 -30.17 2.45 -22.90
C GLY A 73 -30.37 3.79 -23.63
N ALA A 74 -31.05 4.73 -22.96
CA ALA A 74 -31.23 6.07 -23.49
C ALA A 74 -29.90 6.80 -23.61
N ALA A 75 -29.67 7.54 -24.70
CA ALA A 75 -28.41 8.22 -24.98
C ALA A 75 -27.98 9.17 -23.84
N ASP A 76 -28.94 9.87 -23.22
CA ASP A 76 -28.68 10.78 -22.09
C ASP A 76 -28.24 10.02 -20.84
N ALA A 77 -28.85 8.87 -20.54
CA ALA A 77 -28.48 8.02 -19.42
C ALA A 77 -27.05 7.47 -19.59
N ILE A 78 -26.67 7.09 -20.81
CA ILE A 78 -25.30 6.63 -21.09
C ILE A 78 -24.29 7.77 -20.92
N ARG A 79 -24.57 8.99 -21.37
CA ARG A 79 -23.67 10.15 -21.17
C ARG A 79 -23.49 10.46 -19.68
N LEU A 80 -24.57 10.43 -18.92
CA LEU A 80 -24.51 10.66 -17.47
C LEU A 80 -23.72 9.54 -16.78
N PHE A 81 -23.94 8.29 -17.14
CA PHE A 81 -23.19 7.15 -16.67
C PHE A 81 -21.67 7.31 -16.94
N GLU A 82 -21.26 7.69 -18.15
CA GLU A 82 -19.84 7.90 -18.48
C GLU A 82 -19.20 9.02 -17.64
N HIS A 83 -19.92 10.11 -17.40
CA HIS A 83 -19.46 11.20 -16.56
C HIS A 83 -19.31 10.74 -15.10
N GLU A 84 -20.32 10.10 -14.54
CA GLU A 84 -20.35 9.66 -13.15
C GLU A 84 -19.44 8.46 -12.89
N LEU A 85 -19.09 7.67 -13.92
CA LEU A 85 -18.11 6.60 -13.84
C LEU A 85 -16.74 7.10 -13.35
N ILE A 86 -16.40 8.33 -13.68
CA ILE A 86 -15.17 8.99 -13.22
C ILE A 86 -15.45 9.81 -11.95
N ALA A 87 -16.49 10.65 -11.94
CA ALA A 87 -16.74 11.62 -10.89
C ALA A 87 -17.12 10.96 -9.54
N LEU A 88 -17.84 9.83 -9.58
CA LEU A 88 -18.31 9.09 -8.40
C LEU A 88 -17.53 7.80 -8.14
N ALA A 89 -16.39 7.62 -8.78
CA ALA A 89 -15.56 6.42 -8.63
C ALA A 89 -15.24 6.16 -7.14
N PRO A 90 -15.14 4.88 -6.72
CA PRO A 90 -14.73 4.54 -5.37
C PRO A 90 -13.46 5.28 -4.96
N PRO A 91 -13.28 5.69 -3.69
CA PRO A 91 -12.20 6.58 -3.26
C PRO A 91 -10.78 6.12 -3.63
N LEU A 92 -10.60 4.81 -3.80
CA LEU A 92 -9.31 4.20 -4.15
C LEU A 92 -9.17 3.91 -5.65
N ALA A 93 -10.25 3.99 -6.40
CA ALA A 93 -10.21 3.83 -7.85
C ALA A 93 -9.62 5.09 -8.50
N ARG A 94 -8.96 4.89 -9.64
CA ARG A 94 -8.44 5.94 -10.51
C ARG A 94 -8.74 5.54 -11.95
N PRO A 95 -10.03 5.53 -12.34
CA PRO A 95 -10.43 5.11 -13.66
C PRO A 95 -10.06 6.15 -14.72
N GLN A 96 -9.66 5.67 -15.88
CA GLN A 96 -9.46 6.44 -17.11
C GLN A 96 -10.20 5.73 -18.24
N ILE A 97 -11.05 6.44 -18.99
CA ILE A 97 -11.73 5.88 -20.16
C ILE A 97 -10.80 6.00 -21.36
N ASP A 98 -10.16 4.90 -21.73
CA ASP A 98 -9.27 4.85 -22.89
C ASP A 98 -10.05 4.88 -24.20
N ALA A 99 -11.20 4.21 -24.24
CA ALA A 99 -12.04 4.14 -25.40
C ALA A 99 -13.52 4.10 -25.00
N SER A 100 -14.36 4.82 -25.76
CA SER A 100 -15.81 4.69 -25.73
C SER A 100 -16.30 4.70 -27.17
N THR A 101 -16.75 3.55 -27.66
CA THR A 101 -17.14 3.35 -29.07
C THR A 101 -18.60 2.97 -29.17
N PRO A 102 -19.31 3.43 -30.24
CA PRO A 102 -20.64 2.93 -30.55
C PRO A 102 -20.63 1.41 -30.70
N ALA A 103 -21.72 0.81 -30.30
CA ALA A 103 -21.85 -0.63 -30.34
C ALA A 103 -23.27 -1.01 -30.78
N GLU A 104 -23.44 -2.20 -31.33
CA GLU A 104 -24.77 -2.68 -31.77
C GLU A 104 -25.68 -2.92 -30.56
N THR A 105 -26.95 -2.54 -30.67
CA THR A 105 -27.95 -2.87 -29.65
C THR A 105 -28.28 -4.36 -29.73
N GLY A 106 -28.38 -4.99 -28.56
CA GLY A 106 -28.67 -6.43 -28.42
C GLY A 106 -29.85 -6.70 -27.50
N GLN A 107 -30.23 -7.96 -27.38
CA GLN A 107 -31.24 -8.39 -26.39
C GLN A 107 -30.61 -8.49 -25.00
N LEU A 108 -30.46 -7.36 -24.32
CA LEU A 108 -29.94 -7.25 -22.96
C LEU A 108 -31.09 -6.80 -22.04
N TYR A 109 -31.45 -7.64 -21.06
CA TYR A 109 -32.60 -7.40 -20.18
C TYR A 109 -32.20 -6.81 -18.83
N GLU A 110 -30.92 -7.01 -18.43
CA GLU A 110 -30.38 -6.56 -17.15
C GLU A 110 -28.91 -6.16 -17.30
N PHE A 111 -28.34 -5.55 -16.27
CA PHE A 111 -26.91 -5.33 -16.18
C PHE A 111 -26.27 -6.44 -15.34
N THR A 112 -25.17 -7.04 -15.83
CA THR A 112 -24.52 -8.19 -15.19
C THR A 112 -23.02 -7.97 -14.97
N ILE A 113 -22.44 -8.62 -13.97
CA ILE A 113 -20.99 -8.77 -13.85
C ILE A 113 -20.62 -10.13 -14.44
N ARG A 114 -19.73 -10.13 -15.44
CA ARG A 114 -19.23 -11.34 -16.08
C ARG A 114 -17.92 -11.79 -15.46
N GLU A 115 -17.59 -13.06 -15.65
CA GLU A 115 -16.30 -13.61 -15.25
C GLU A 115 -15.14 -12.87 -15.94
N SER A 116 -14.01 -12.77 -15.20
CA SER A 116 -12.80 -12.13 -15.71
C SER A 116 -12.23 -12.89 -16.91
N SER A 117 -11.63 -12.18 -17.85
CA SER A 117 -11.00 -12.74 -19.05
C SER A 117 -9.50 -12.45 -19.05
N THR A 118 -8.69 -13.41 -19.48
CA THR A 118 -7.25 -13.26 -19.68
C THR A 118 -6.87 -12.86 -21.11
N ALA A 119 -7.85 -12.58 -21.98
CA ALA A 119 -7.60 -12.16 -23.35
C ALA A 119 -7.34 -10.65 -23.46
N GLY A 120 -6.36 -10.23 -24.25
CA GLY A 120 -6.06 -8.84 -24.60
C GLY A 120 -4.70 -8.35 -24.12
N ALA A 121 -4.35 -7.10 -24.48
CA ALA A 121 -3.14 -6.44 -24.01
C ALA A 121 -3.21 -6.14 -22.50
N ALA A 122 -2.13 -6.38 -21.79
CA ALA A 122 -2.07 -6.21 -20.36
C ALA A 122 -1.83 -4.74 -19.97
N SER A 123 -2.84 -4.07 -19.43
CA SER A 123 -2.69 -2.76 -18.75
C SER A 123 -2.89 -2.94 -17.23
N ILE A 124 -2.03 -3.75 -16.62
CA ILE A 124 -2.21 -4.25 -15.27
C ILE A 124 -1.83 -3.19 -14.24
N HIS A 125 -2.68 -2.99 -13.22
CA HIS A 125 -2.38 -2.22 -12.01
C HIS A 125 -2.57 -3.11 -10.78
N VAL A 126 -1.52 -3.32 -10.01
CA VAL A 126 -1.56 -4.12 -8.78
C VAL A 126 -1.88 -3.21 -7.61
N PRO A 127 -3.07 -3.34 -6.98
CA PRO A 127 -3.42 -2.47 -5.87
C PRO A 127 -2.55 -2.74 -4.64
N PRO A 128 -2.11 -1.69 -3.92
CA PRO A 128 -1.41 -1.85 -2.65
C PRO A 128 -2.37 -2.36 -1.56
N ASP A 129 -1.80 -2.81 -0.43
CA ASP A 129 -2.58 -3.17 0.74
C ASP A 129 -3.23 -1.93 1.36
N LEU A 130 -4.47 -2.05 1.79
CA LEU A 130 -5.28 -0.95 2.26
C LEU A 130 -5.57 -1.08 3.76
N PHE A 131 -5.80 0.06 4.42
CA PHE A 131 -6.23 0.12 5.81
C PHE A 131 -7.63 -0.47 6.02
N THR A 132 -8.12 -0.50 7.27
CA THR A 132 -9.50 -0.88 7.58
C THR A 132 -10.43 0.33 7.48
N CYS A 133 -11.43 0.29 6.58
CA CYS A 133 -12.37 1.41 6.39
C CYS A 133 -13.33 1.58 7.57
N ASN A 134 -13.94 2.76 7.67
CA ASN A 134 -14.82 3.09 8.79
C ASN A 134 -16.04 2.16 8.90
N ASP A 135 -16.62 1.73 7.78
CA ASP A 135 -17.74 0.78 7.80
C ASP A 135 -17.32 -0.57 8.43
N CYS A 136 -16.15 -1.08 8.04
CA CYS A 136 -15.62 -2.31 8.64
C CYS A 136 -15.23 -2.10 10.12
N LEU A 137 -14.76 -0.92 10.52
CA LEU A 137 -14.52 -0.58 11.93
C LEU A 137 -15.82 -0.48 12.73
N HIS A 138 -16.89 0.03 12.12
CA HIS A 138 -18.21 0.06 12.75
C HIS A 138 -18.70 -1.36 13.04
N GLU A 139 -18.73 -2.23 12.05
CA GLU A 139 -19.11 -3.63 12.21
C GLU A 139 -18.19 -4.41 13.16
N LEU A 140 -16.88 -4.12 13.15
CA LEU A 140 -15.91 -4.72 14.08
C LEU A 140 -16.26 -4.44 15.55
N ASN A 141 -16.87 -3.29 15.82
CA ASN A 141 -17.21 -2.83 17.16
C ASN A 141 -18.71 -2.97 17.52
N ASP A 142 -19.55 -3.41 16.58
CA ASP A 142 -20.99 -3.63 16.81
C ASP A 142 -21.25 -5.05 17.31
N PRO A 143 -21.68 -5.24 18.59
CA PRO A 143 -22.00 -6.56 19.12
C PRO A 143 -23.13 -7.31 18.37
N ALA A 144 -23.95 -6.59 17.59
CA ALA A 144 -25.01 -7.20 16.79
C ALA A 144 -24.50 -7.71 15.43
N ASP A 145 -23.32 -7.29 14.97
CA ASP A 145 -22.75 -7.76 13.70
C ASP A 145 -22.11 -9.13 13.84
N ARG A 146 -22.32 -10.00 12.85
CA ARG A 146 -21.74 -11.35 12.82
C ARG A 146 -20.22 -11.38 12.74
N ARG A 147 -19.56 -10.27 12.40
CA ARG A 147 -18.11 -10.05 12.37
C ARG A 147 -17.63 -9.21 13.55
N TYR A 148 -18.48 -9.04 14.58
CA TYR A 148 -18.06 -8.40 15.81
C TYR A 148 -16.73 -8.99 16.30
N ARG A 149 -15.74 -8.13 16.52
CA ARG A 149 -14.39 -8.47 16.97
C ARG A 149 -13.65 -9.50 16.08
N TYR A 150 -14.01 -9.58 14.79
CA TYR A 150 -13.31 -10.46 13.87
C TYR A 150 -12.05 -9.79 13.27
N PRO A 151 -10.81 -10.27 13.58
CA PRO A 151 -9.56 -9.59 13.25
C PRO A 151 -9.20 -9.57 11.76
N PHE A 152 -10.02 -10.18 10.90
CA PHE A 152 -9.81 -10.25 9.44
C PHE A 152 -11.00 -9.69 8.65
N ILE A 153 -11.87 -8.91 9.29
CA ILE A 153 -12.98 -8.23 8.60
C ILE A 153 -12.45 -7.31 7.50
N ASN A 154 -13.10 -7.32 6.35
CA ASN A 154 -12.78 -6.49 5.19
C ASN A 154 -13.97 -6.33 4.26
N CYS A 155 -13.82 -5.46 3.25
CA CYS A 155 -14.76 -5.30 2.14
C CYS A 155 -14.01 -4.97 0.83
N THR A 156 -14.74 -4.57 -0.22
CA THR A 156 -14.13 -4.20 -1.50
C THR A 156 -13.20 -2.97 -1.41
N GLN A 157 -13.36 -2.12 -0.39
CA GLN A 157 -12.62 -0.86 -0.24
C GLN A 157 -11.47 -0.92 0.78
N CYS A 158 -11.27 -2.03 1.48
CA CYS A 158 -10.25 -2.12 2.54
C CYS A 158 -9.63 -3.52 2.63
N GLY A 159 -8.57 -3.63 3.43
CA GLY A 159 -7.87 -4.88 3.68
C GLY A 159 -6.70 -5.16 2.72
N PRO A 160 -6.07 -6.32 2.84
CA PRO A 160 -4.87 -6.66 2.07
C PRO A 160 -5.17 -6.90 0.58
N ARG A 161 -4.18 -6.63 -0.27
CA ARG A 161 -4.19 -6.82 -1.73
C ARG A 161 -2.87 -7.41 -2.21
N TYR A 162 -1.81 -6.57 -2.35
CA TYR A 162 -0.49 -6.97 -2.82
C TYR A 162 0.08 -8.18 -2.06
N THR A 163 -0.08 -8.20 -0.75
CA THR A 163 0.41 -9.28 0.11
C THR A 163 -0.40 -10.57 0.02
N LEU A 164 -1.55 -10.56 -0.66
CA LEU A 164 -2.39 -11.75 -0.88
C LEU A 164 -2.36 -12.28 -2.32
N ILE A 165 -2.10 -11.41 -3.32
CA ILE A 165 -2.19 -11.77 -4.73
C ILE A 165 -1.09 -12.78 -5.06
N ARG A 166 -1.45 -13.91 -5.70
CA ARG A 166 -0.51 -14.88 -6.29
C ARG A 166 -0.30 -14.63 -7.76
N SER A 167 -1.41 -14.40 -8.46
CA SER A 167 -1.43 -14.13 -9.90
C SER A 167 -2.60 -13.22 -10.26
N LEU A 168 -2.63 -12.72 -11.49
CA LEU A 168 -3.75 -11.94 -12.02
C LEU A 168 -4.54 -12.75 -13.05
N PRO A 169 -5.83 -12.46 -13.27
CA PRO A 169 -6.61 -11.34 -12.70
C PRO A 169 -6.85 -11.47 -11.19
N TYR A 170 -7.11 -10.31 -10.53
CA TYR A 170 -7.38 -10.28 -9.08
C TYR A 170 -8.76 -10.86 -8.78
N ASP A 171 -8.80 -12.16 -8.60
CA ASP A 171 -9.95 -12.95 -8.21
C ASP A 171 -9.55 -13.92 -7.08
N ARG A 172 -10.49 -14.31 -6.21
CA ARG A 172 -10.21 -15.10 -5.00
C ARG A 172 -9.34 -16.36 -5.24
N PRO A 173 -9.55 -17.18 -6.29
CA PRO A 173 -8.71 -18.34 -6.57
C PRO A 173 -7.22 -17.99 -6.81
N ASN A 174 -6.95 -16.77 -7.26
CA ASN A 174 -5.62 -16.25 -7.53
C ASN A 174 -4.98 -15.53 -6.33
N THR A 175 -5.52 -15.74 -5.13
CA THR A 175 -5.03 -15.15 -3.88
C THR A 175 -4.74 -16.21 -2.83
N THR A 176 -4.07 -15.84 -1.74
CA THR A 176 -3.87 -16.72 -0.57
C THR A 176 -5.18 -17.07 0.15
N MET A 177 -6.27 -16.39 -0.18
CA MET A 177 -7.60 -16.69 0.36
C MET A 177 -8.31 -17.86 -0.34
N ALA A 178 -7.74 -18.40 -1.43
CA ALA A 178 -8.28 -19.58 -2.12
C ALA A 178 -8.45 -20.81 -1.20
N GLY A 179 -7.60 -20.94 -0.18
CA GLY A 179 -7.69 -22.01 0.82
C GLY A 179 -8.84 -21.87 1.84
N PHE A 180 -9.54 -20.72 1.86
CA PHE A 180 -10.65 -20.45 2.78
C PHE A 180 -11.99 -20.47 2.03
N THR A 181 -12.66 -21.61 2.04
CA THR A 181 -13.97 -21.78 1.39
C THR A 181 -15.03 -20.91 2.08
N LEU A 182 -15.75 -20.09 1.30
CA LEU A 182 -16.79 -19.22 1.84
C LEU A 182 -17.95 -20.06 2.43
N CYS A 183 -18.38 -19.71 3.64
CA CYS A 183 -19.61 -20.25 4.21
C CYS A 183 -20.84 -19.71 3.45
N PRO A 184 -22.03 -20.33 3.57
CA PRO A 184 -23.22 -19.91 2.84
C PRO A 184 -23.55 -18.42 2.97
N GLN A 185 -23.39 -17.85 4.17
CA GLN A 185 -23.65 -16.43 4.41
C GLN A 185 -22.63 -15.53 3.70
N CYS A 186 -21.31 -15.85 3.77
CA CYS A 186 -20.29 -15.11 3.04
C CYS A 186 -20.44 -15.27 1.52
N LEU A 187 -20.85 -16.44 1.04
CA LEU A 187 -21.12 -16.66 -0.37
C LEU A 187 -22.30 -15.81 -0.84
N ALA A 188 -23.37 -15.72 -0.06
CA ALA A 188 -24.51 -14.87 -0.36
C ALA A 188 -24.12 -13.39 -0.48
N GLU A 189 -23.29 -12.86 0.45
CA GLU A 189 -22.77 -11.49 0.36
C GLU A 189 -21.83 -11.32 -0.85
N TYR A 190 -20.97 -12.30 -1.14
CA TYR A 190 -20.03 -12.27 -2.25
C TYR A 190 -20.71 -12.23 -3.61
N THR A 191 -21.87 -12.89 -3.75
CA THR A 191 -22.63 -12.99 -4.99
C THR A 191 -23.77 -11.97 -5.10
N ASN A 192 -24.10 -11.24 -4.02
CA ASN A 192 -25.17 -10.24 -4.03
C ASN A 192 -24.65 -8.87 -4.52
N PRO A 193 -25.09 -8.38 -5.70
CA PRO A 193 -24.62 -7.11 -6.26
C PRO A 193 -24.91 -5.87 -5.40
N THR A 194 -25.92 -5.95 -4.52
CA THR A 194 -26.27 -4.84 -3.62
C THR A 194 -25.44 -4.81 -2.35
N ASP A 195 -24.72 -5.91 -2.03
CA ASP A 195 -23.88 -5.99 -0.84
C ASP A 195 -22.54 -5.25 -1.05
N ARG A 196 -22.04 -4.58 -0.02
CA ARG A 196 -20.74 -3.89 -0.06
C ARG A 196 -19.54 -4.86 -0.14
N ARG A 197 -19.76 -6.16 0.05
CA ARG A 197 -18.77 -7.22 -0.09
C ARG A 197 -18.90 -8.01 -1.39
N PHE A 198 -19.75 -7.56 -2.28
CA PHE A 198 -19.90 -8.17 -3.59
C PHE A 198 -18.54 -8.21 -4.32
N HIS A 199 -18.07 -9.42 -4.65
CA HIS A 199 -16.72 -9.65 -5.19
C HIS A 199 -15.58 -9.02 -4.35
N ALA A 200 -15.70 -9.05 -3.03
CA ALA A 200 -14.59 -8.74 -2.14
C ALA A 200 -13.70 -10.00 -1.98
N GLU A 201 -12.64 -10.10 -2.73
CA GLU A 201 -11.81 -11.32 -2.83
C GLU A 201 -11.27 -11.81 -1.47
N PRO A 202 -10.84 -10.92 -0.52
CA PRO A 202 -10.40 -11.35 0.80
C PRO A 202 -11.53 -11.60 1.81
N LEU A 203 -12.81 -11.59 1.37
CA LEU A 203 -13.98 -11.78 2.24
C LEU A 203 -13.87 -13.02 3.12
N ALA A 204 -14.19 -12.83 4.40
CA ALA A 204 -14.24 -13.91 5.40
C ALA A 204 -15.13 -13.53 6.60
N CYS A 205 -15.42 -14.50 7.45
CA CYS A 205 -16.02 -14.31 8.77
C CYS A 205 -15.42 -15.32 9.77
N PRO A 206 -15.75 -15.25 11.07
CA PRO A 206 -15.20 -16.19 12.06
C PRO A 206 -15.42 -17.68 11.75
N ALA A 207 -16.45 -18.00 10.97
CA ALA A 207 -16.80 -19.39 10.65
C ALA A 207 -16.02 -19.96 9.43
N CYS A 208 -15.53 -19.10 8.53
CA CYS A 208 -14.94 -19.58 7.27
C CYS A 208 -13.60 -18.93 6.91
N GLY A 209 -13.12 -18.02 7.71
CA GLY A 209 -11.89 -17.28 7.43
C GLY A 209 -10.76 -17.59 8.38
N PRO A 210 -9.68 -16.82 8.27
CA PRO A 210 -8.51 -16.99 9.11
C PRO A 210 -8.80 -16.88 10.60
N ALA A 211 -7.98 -17.56 11.40
CA ALA A 211 -8.07 -17.58 12.86
C ALA A 211 -6.72 -17.22 13.50
N LEU A 212 -6.79 -16.65 14.70
CA LEU A 212 -5.63 -16.37 15.54
C LEU A 212 -5.25 -17.59 16.37
N SER A 213 -3.94 -17.71 16.63
CA SER A 213 -3.39 -18.60 17.65
C SER A 213 -2.28 -17.88 18.42
N PHE A 214 -2.21 -18.10 19.71
CA PHE A 214 -1.19 -17.53 20.59
C PHE A 214 -0.32 -18.64 21.17
N ALA A 215 0.98 -18.40 21.22
CA ALA A 215 1.94 -19.28 21.87
C ALA A 215 2.98 -18.45 22.61
N SER A 216 3.22 -18.76 23.87
CA SER A 216 4.25 -18.16 24.71
C SER A 216 5.36 -19.16 25.01
N ARG A 217 6.53 -18.67 25.36
CA ARG A 217 7.70 -19.50 25.74
C ARG A 217 7.51 -20.30 27.01
N ASP A 218 6.66 -19.83 27.92
CA ASP A 218 6.32 -20.57 29.14
C ASP A 218 5.42 -21.79 28.90
N GLY A 219 5.05 -22.04 27.64
CA GLY A 219 4.17 -23.12 27.21
C GLY A 219 2.69 -22.75 27.19
N THR A 220 2.32 -21.53 27.53
CA THR A 220 0.94 -21.04 27.42
C THR A 220 0.52 -20.97 25.95
N THR A 221 -0.59 -21.63 25.59
CA THR A 221 -1.15 -21.59 24.24
C THR A 221 -2.64 -21.24 24.31
N ALA A 222 -3.13 -20.51 23.28
CA ALA A 222 -4.55 -20.21 23.13
C ALA A 222 -4.92 -20.23 21.64
N GLY A 223 -5.95 -20.99 21.30
CA GLY A 223 -6.53 -21.06 19.96
C GLY A 223 -7.84 -20.30 19.87
N GLY A 224 -8.14 -19.78 18.66
CA GLY A 224 -9.32 -18.99 18.38
C GLY A 224 -9.15 -17.50 18.68
N ASN A 225 -9.89 -16.67 17.93
CA ASN A 225 -9.63 -15.24 17.85
C ASN A 225 -9.64 -14.54 19.20
N GLU A 226 -10.67 -14.74 20.00
CA GLU A 226 -10.87 -14.00 21.24
C GLU A 226 -9.92 -14.47 22.36
N ALA A 227 -9.68 -15.79 22.47
CA ALA A 227 -8.79 -16.34 23.47
C ALA A 227 -7.32 -15.95 23.19
N ALA A 228 -6.88 -16.06 21.92
CA ALA A 228 -5.55 -15.68 21.49
C ALA A 228 -5.31 -14.17 21.66
N LEU A 229 -6.30 -13.33 21.35
CA LEU A 229 -6.21 -11.88 21.53
C LEU A 229 -6.05 -11.52 23.02
N ARG A 230 -6.87 -12.10 23.90
CA ARG A 230 -6.77 -11.89 25.36
C ARG A 230 -5.42 -12.34 25.93
N ALA A 231 -4.92 -13.49 25.50
CA ALA A 231 -3.60 -14.00 25.91
C ALA A 231 -2.47 -13.05 25.47
N CYS A 232 -2.52 -12.53 24.24
CA CYS A 232 -1.57 -11.55 23.73
C CYS A 232 -1.57 -10.25 24.56
N ILE A 233 -2.77 -9.72 24.88
CA ILE A 233 -2.92 -8.51 25.69
C ILE A 233 -2.39 -8.74 27.11
N ALA A 234 -2.65 -9.91 27.71
CA ALA A 234 -2.12 -10.26 29.02
C ALA A 234 -0.58 -10.31 29.03
N ALA A 235 0.04 -10.88 27.99
CA ALA A 235 1.50 -10.91 27.83
C ALA A 235 2.07 -9.49 27.68
N LEU A 236 1.47 -8.64 26.83
CA LEU A 236 1.87 -7.24 26.67
C LEU A 236 1.78 -6.45 27.99
N ARG A 237 0.70 -6.63 28.76
CA ARG A 237 0.53 -6.03 30.10
C ARG A 237 1.53 -6.56 31.13
N GLY A 238 1.97 -7.81 30.97
CA GLY A 238 3.07 -8.41 31.73
C GLY A 238 4.45 -7.85 31.40
N GLY A 239 4.54 -6.97 30.37
CA GLY A 239 5.78 -6.36 29.91
C GLY A 239 6.55 -7.21 28.91
N ASP A 240 5.91 -8.20 28.30
CA ASP A 240 6.52 -9.06 27.30
C ASP A 240 6.69 -8.36 25.93
N VAL A 241 7.63 -8.88 25.15
CA VAL A 241 7.78 -8.57 23.73
C VAL A 241 7.05 -9.65 22.93
N VAL A 242 5.98 -9.26 22.22
CA VAL A 242 5.15 -10.20 21.47
C VAL A 242 5.34 -10.00 19.96
N ALA A 243 5.61 -11.09 19.23
CA ALA A 243 5.61 -11.09 17.78
C ALA A 243 4.17 -11.27 17.26
N VAL A 244 3.64 -10.26 16.56
CA VAL A 244 2.25 -10.25 16.05
C VAL A 244 2.25 -10.25 14.54
N LYS A 245 1.58 -11.23 13.92
CA LYS A 245 1.45 -11.33 12.47
C LYS A 245 0.45 -10.28 11.94
N GLY A 246 0.95 -9.36 11.11
CA GLY A 246 0.15 -8.32 10.46
C GLY A 246 -0.24 -8.67 9.01
N ILE A 247 -0.44 -7.65 8.18
CA ILE A 247 -0.77 -7.79 6.76
C ILE A 247 0.47 -8.17 5.93
N GLY A 248 1.57 -7.42 6.06
CA GLY A 248 2.78 -7.60 5.27
C GLY A 248 3.89 -8.38 5.95
N GLY A 249 3.67 -8.87 7.17
CA GLY A 249 4.62 -9.62 7.98
C GLY A 249 4.40 -9.37 9.46
N TYR A 250 5.35 -9.78 10.29
CA TYR A 250 5.25 -9.67 11.74
C TYR A 250 5.79 -8.35 12.28
N HIS A 251 5.17 -7.86 13.36
CA HIS A 251 5.70 -6.82 14.22
C HIS A 251 6.13 -7.39 15.58
N LEU A 252 7.17 -6.82 16.15
CA LEU A 252 7.47 -6.96 17.57
C LEU A 252 6.78 -5.80 18.30
N LEU A 253 5.84 -6.15 19.16
CA LEU A 253 5.09 -5.20 19.98
C LEU A 253 5.55 -5.28 21.44
N CYS A 254 5.60 -4.15 22.12
CA CYS A 254 5.72 -4.04 23.58
C CYS A 254 5.15 -2.71 24.05
N ASP A 255 4.96 -2.56 25.36
CA ASP A 255 4.48 -1.31 25.98
C ASP A 255 5.42 -0.13 25.68
N ALA A 256 4.93 0.90 24.99
CA ALA A 256 5.70 2.08 24.64
C ALA A 256 6.01 2.99 25.87
N GLY A 257 5.24 2.91 26.94
CA GLY A 257 5.48 3.61 28.20
C GLY A 257 6.49 2.92 29.10
N SER A 258 6.71 1.61 28.93
CA SER A 258 7.57 0.82 29.81
C SER A 258 9.04 0.88 29.40
N ASN A 259 9.87 1.55 30.21
CA ASN A 259 11.33 1.54 30.01
C ASN A 259 11.91 0.12 30.06
N ALA A 260 11.37 -0.76 30.89
CA ALA A 260 11.84 -2.14 31.01
C ALA A 260 11.56 -2.95 29.74
N ALA A 261 10.33 -2.87 29.21
CA ALA A 261 9.94 -3.59 27.99
C ALA A 261 10.73 -3.09 26.77
N VAL A 262 10.86 -1.76 26.58
CA VAL A 262 11.63 -1.18 25.48
C VAL A 262 13.12 -1.51 25.58
N THR A 263 13.70 -1.51 26.79
CA THR A 263 15.09 -1.90 27.00
C THR A 263 15.31 -3.38 26.67
N ARG A 264 14.41 -4.27 27.12
CA ARG A 264 14.42 -5.70 26.79
C ARG A 264 14.40 -5.93 25.27
N LEU A 265 13.49 -5.24 24.56
CA LEU A 265 13.42 -5.33 23.11
C LEU A 265 14.74 -4.89 22.45
N ARG A 266 15.34 -3.77 22.88
CA ARG A 266 16.60 -3.27 22.32
C ARG A 266 17.79 -4.19 22.58
N GLN A 267 17.85 -4.83 23.75
CA GLN A 267 18.90 -5.78 24.11
C GLN A 267 18.82 -7.05 23.25
N ARG A 268 17.61 -7.57 23.05
CA ARG A 268 17.37 -8.80 22.28
C ARG A 268 17.44 -8.58 20.78
N LYS A 269 17.05 -7.39 20.30
CA LYS A 269 17.19 -6.95 18.91
C LYS A 269 18.22 -5.80 18.87
N PRO A 270 19.53 -6.08 18.64
CA PRO A 270 20.58 -5.09 18.77
C PRO A 270 20.39 -3.90 17.82
N ARG A 271 19.75 -2.86 18.28
CA ARG A 271 19.52 -1.60 17.58
C ARG A 271 19.73 -0.43 18.55
N PRO A 272 20.97 -0.12 18.94
CA PRO A 272 21.26 0.83 20.03
C PRO A 272 20.73 2.24 19.72
N HIS A 273 20.76 2.68 18.48
CA HIS A 273 20.45 4.06 18.10
C HIS A 273 19.21 4.19 17.18
N LYS A 274 18.80 3.12 16.46
CA LYS A 274 17.69 3.21 15.52
C LYS A 274 16.38 3.46 16.26
N PRO A 275 15.59 4.52 15.90
CA PRO A 275 14.29 4.77 16.49
C PRO A 275 13.34 3.59 16.31
N LEU A 276 12.44 3.41 17.28
CA LEU A 276 11.33 2.47 17.23
C LEU A 276 10.05 3.25 16.88
N ALA A 277 9.23 2.71 15.99
CA ALA A 277 7.93 3.28 15.73
C ALA A 277 6.94 2.95 16.85
N VAL A 278 5.98 3.84 17.06
CA VAL A 278 4.92 3.70 18.06
C VAL A 278 3.57 3.72 17.37
N MET A 279 2.76 2.70 17.62
CA MET A 279 1.39 2.59 17.14
C MET A 279 0.44 3.08 18.24
N PHE A 280 -0.43 4.03 17.88
CA PHE A 280 -1.34 4.71 18.81
C PHE A 280 -2.78 4.21 18.65
N PRO A 281 -3.58 4.12 19.73
CA PRO A 281 -5.02 3.93 19.61
C PRO A 281 -5.64 4.98 18.69
N ALA A 282 -6.57 4.56 17.82
CA ALA A 282 -7.21 5.43 16.84
C ALA A 282 -8.72 5.14 16.78
N PRO A 283 -9.51 5.61 17.75
CA PRO A 283 -10.96 5.44 17.71
C PRO A 283 -11.54 6.16 16.49
N PRO A 284 -12.56 5.59 15.81
CA PRO A 284 -13.08 6.14 14.55
C PRO A 284 -13.55 7.60 14.62
N ALA A 285 -14.10 8.03 15.75
CA ALA A 285 -14.60 9.39 15.92
C ALA A 285 -13.47 10.44 16.04
N SER A 286 -12.29 10.04 16.54
CA SER A 286 -11.18 10.96 16.79
C SER A 286 -9.82 10.24 16.63
N PRO A 287 -9.45 9.83 15.41
CA PRO A 287 -8.33 8.92 15.18
C PRO A 287 -6.95 9.52 15.49
N LEU A 288 -6.84 10.85 15.61
CA LEU A 288 -5.58 11.53 15.91
C LEU A 288 -5.43 11.99 17.37
N ASP A 289 -6.50 11.97 18.17
CA ASP A 289 -6.48 12.57 19.51
C ASP A 289 -5.39 11.97 20.41
N ALA A 290 -5.23 10.64 20.38
CA ALA A 290 -4.18 9.98 21.12
C ALA A 290 -2.78 10.43 20.65
N VAL A 291 -2.54 10.48 19.34
CA VAL A 291 -1.24 10.87 18.76
C VAL A 291 -0.86 12.30 19.11
N LEU A 292 -1.84 13.24 19.03
CA LEU A 292 -1.62 14.68 19.25
C LEU A 292 -1.24 15.03 20.70
N GLN A 293 -1.49 14.13 21.64
CA GLN A 293 -1.01 14.29 23.03
C GLN A 293 0.51 14.08 23.14
N TYR A 294 1.11 13.32 22.23
CA TYR A 294 2.51 12.90 22.29
C TYR A 294 3.43 13.61 21.31
N VAL A 295 2.89 14.07 20.17
CA VAL A 295 3.70 14.69 19.11
C VAL A 295 3.06 15.95 18.55
N ILE A 296 3.90 16.73 17.87
CA ILE A 296 3.47 17.88 17.04
C ILE A 296 3.44 17.38 15.60
N LEU A 297 2.29 17.51 14.93
CA LEU A 297 2.09 17.11 13.54
C LEU A 297 1.80 18.32 12.66
N ALA A 298 2.55 18.46 11.57
CA ALA A 298 2.23 19.36 10.48
C ALA A 298 0.93 18.91 9.74
N PRO A 299 0.22 19.81 9.05
CA PRO A 299 -1.02 19.46 8.35
C PRO A 299 -0.89 18.27 7.41
N GLU A 300 0.12 18.27 6.53
CA GLU A 300 0.41 17.21 5.58
C GLU A 300 0.74 15.87 6.26
N ALA A 301 1.37 15.90 7.43
CA ALA A 301 1.64 14.70 8.23
C ALA A 301 0.35 14.10 8.83
N ARG A 302 -0.63 14.95 9.20
CA ARG A 302 -1.97 14.50 9.67
C ARG A 302 -2.74 13.81 8.54
N GLU A 303 -2.80 14.44 7.37
CA GLU A 303 -3.44 13.87 6.19
C GLU A 303 -2.84 12.52 5.83
N LEU A 304 -1.51 12.44 5.86
CA LEU A 304 -0.79 11.22 5.54
C LEU A 304 -1.07 10.09 6.54
N LEU A 305 -1.08 10.38 7.85
CA LEU A 305 -1.47 9.40 8.88
C LEU A 305 -2.89 8.87 8.69
N LEU A 306 -3.80 9.70 8.19
CA LEU A 306 -5.19 9.33 7.91
C LEU A 306 -5.37 8.68 6.52
N SER A 307 -4.34 8.72 5.67
CA SER A 307 -4.40 8.14 4.33
C SER A 307 -4.62 6.62 4.34
N PRO A 308 -5.09 6.02 3.25
CA PRO A 308 -5.27 4.57 3.16
C PRO A 308 -3.98 3.75 3.37
N ALA A 309 -2.82 4.34 3.18
CA ALA A 309 -1.52 3.69 3.41
C ALA A 309 -1.19 3.54 4.90
N ARG A 310 -1.71 4.41 5.78
CA ARG A 310 -1.42 4.40 7.23
C ARG A 310 0.07 4.22 7.52
N PRO A 311 0.95 5.10 7.02
CA PRO A 311 2.39 4.95 7.15
C PRO A 311 2.89 5.28 8.56
N ILE A 312 4.17 4.96 8.81
CA ILE A 312 4.94 5.58 9.87
C ILE A 312 5.30 7.00 9.45
N VAL A 313 4.94 7.98 10.26
CA VAL A 313 5.28 9.39 10.05
C VAL A 313 6.23 9.86 11.14
N LEU A 314 7.37 10.43 10.76
CA LEU A 314 8.31 11.03 11.70
C LEU A 314 7.76 12.37 12.19
N ALA A 315 7.66 12.53 13.51
CA ALA A 315 7.05 13.70 14.14
C ALA A 315 7.82 14.12 15.39
N THR A 316 7.85 15.43 15.66
CA THR A 316 8.51 15.98 16.83
C THR A 316 7.77 15.58 18.11
N GLN A 317 8.46 14.94 19.04
CA GLN A 317 7.92 14.52 20.32
C GLN A 317 7.65 15.76 21.21
N ARG A 318 6.50 15.77 21.89
CA ARG A 318 6.20 16.77 22.94
C ARG A 318 7.03 16.46 24.18
N PRO A 319 7.55 17.48 24.88
CA PRO A 319 8.21 17.27 26.18
C PRO A 319 7.26 16.65 27.21
N GLY A 320 7.81 15.83 28.12
CA GLY A 320 7.08 15.28 29.27
C GLY A 320 6.03 14.22 28.95
N THR A 321 6.05 13.65 27.73
CA THR A 321 5.14 12.54 27.39
C THR A 321 5.50 11.25 28.15
N PRO A 322 4.53 10.38 28.47
CA PRO A 322 4.76 9.15 29.21
C PRO A 322 5.38 8.02 28.35
N LEU A 323 6.03 8.35 27.24
CA LEU A 323 6.74 7.37 26.43
C LEU A 323 8.14 7.11 27.01
N SER A 324 8.61 5.88 26.85
CA SER A 324 9.97 5.51 27.22
C SER A 324 11.00 6.36 26.46
N GLY A 325 11.92 6.99 27.16
CA GLY A 325 13.06 7.71 26.56
C GLY A 325 13.99 6.80 25.72
N ARG A 326 13.77 5.49 25.77
CA ARG A 326 14.48 4.51 24.97
C ARG A 326 13.89 4.30 23.56
N ILE A 327 12.76 4.94 23.21
CA ILE A 327 12.13 4.80 21.88
C ILE A 327 12.98 5.46 20.80
N ALA A 328 13.51 6.65 21.05
CA ALA A 328 14.35 7.39 20.11
C ALA A 328 15.51 8.08 20.84
N PRO A 329 16.51 7.34 21.33
CA PRO A 329 17.58 7.91 22.14
C PRO A 329 18.34 9.00 21.41
N GLY A 330 18.43 10.20 22.00
CA GLY A 330 19.15 11.35 21.45
C GLY A 330 18.47 12.04 20.28
N LEU A 331 17.22 11.70 19.97
CA LEU A 331 16.42 12.31 18.93
C LEU A 331 15.19 13.01 19.51
N ASN A 332 14.76 14.08 18.88
CA ASN A 332 13.53 14.79 19.20
C ASN A 332 12.33 14.35 18.33
N GLU A 333 12.55 13.49 17.36
CA GLU A 333 11.50 12.91 16.50
C GLU A 333 11.31 11.43 16.83
N ILE A 334 10.05 11.00 16.78
CA ILE A 334 9.64 9.59 16.87
C ILE A 334 8.80 9.21 15.65
N GLY A 335 8.85 7.94 15.25
CA GLY A 335 7.94 7.40 14.25
C GLY A 335 6.59 7.10 14.88
N VAL A 336 5.53 7.73 14.40
CA VAL A 336 4.15 7.47 14.83
C VAL A 336 3.37 6.80 13.73
N MET A 337 2.46 5.88 14.07
CA MET A 337 1.57 5.23 13.14
C MET A 337 0.22 4.91 13.78
N LEU A 338 -0.79 4.76 12.94
CA LEU A 338 -2.14 4.34 13.33
C LEU A 338 -2.36 2.87 13.00
N PRO A 339 -3.28 2.17 13.68
CA PRO A 339 -3.67 0.83 13.31
C PRO A 339 -4.21 0.80 11.87
N TYR A 340 -3.77 -0.17 11.10
CA TYR A 340 -4.15 -0.33 9.70
C TYR A 340 -4.87 -1.66 9.41
N SER A 341 -4.89 -2.57 10.37
CA SER A 341 -5.65 -3.81 10.28
C SER A 341 -6.67 -3.93 11.41
N PRO A 342 -7.75 -4.71 11.24
CA PRO A 342 -8.71 -4.93 12.30
C PRO A 342 -8.06 -5.50 13.57
N LEU A 343 -7.07 -6.39 13.40
CA LEU A 343 -6.29 -6.94 14.52
C LEU A 343 -5.60 -5.86 15.33
N HIS A 344 -4.93 -4.90 14.67
CA HIS A 344 -4.25 -3.80 15.36
C HIS A 344 -5.24 -2.88 16.08
N HIS A 345 -6.42 -2.64 15.49
CA HIS A 345 -7.49 -1.89 16.17
C HIS A 345 -7.95 -2.61 17.45
N LEU A 346 -8.21 -3.91 17.38
CA LEU A 346 -8.61 -4.70 18.55
C LEU A 346 -7.53 -4.71 19.64
N LEU A 347 -6.27 -4.94 19.25
CA LEU A 347 -5.13 -4.93 20.19
C LEU A 347 -5.00 -3.60 20.92
N LEU A 348 -5.02 -2.48 20.19
CA LEU A 348 -4.85 -1.16 20.79
C LEU A 348 -6.06 -0.71 21.60
N ASN A 349 -7.28 -1.04 21.15
CA ASN A 349 -8.50 -0.73 21.91
C ASN A 349 -8.52 -1.48 23.25
N ASP A 350 -8.20 -2.77 23.24
CA ASP A 350 -8.22 -3.59 24.46
C ASP A 350 -7.01 -3.34 25.37
N TYR A 351 -5.85 -3.00 24.81
CA TYR A 351 -4.66 -2.62 25.57
C TYR A 351 -4.84 -1.24 26.22
N GLY A 352 -5.37 -0.28 25.49
CA GLY A 352 -5.71 1.05 25.97
C GLY A 352 -4.56 2.07 25.99
N ALA A 353 -3.37 1.73 25.49
CA ALA A 353 -2.20 2.61 25.46
C ALA A 353 -1.35 2.39 24.18
N PRO A 354 -0.41 3.32 23.87
CA PRO A 354 0.47 3.15 22.73
C PRO A 354 1.41 1.96 22.88
N LEU A 355 1.64 1.25 21.77
CA LEU A 355 2.57 0.12 21.69
C LEU A 355 3.75 0.47 20.77
N VAL A 356 4.95 0.10 21.14
CA VAL A 356 6.06 0.00 20.17
C VAL A 356 5.65 -1.00 19.10
N ALA A 357 5.88 -0.65 17.83
CA ALA A 357 5.66 -1.53 16.70
C ALA A 357 6.90 -1.47 15.78
N THR A 358 7.73 -2.50 15.82
CA THR A 358 8.90 -2.61 14.93
C THR A 358 8.83 -3.89 14.13
N SER A 359 9.33 -3.88 12.88
CA SER A 359 9.36 -5.07 12.03
C SER A 359 10.02 -6.25 12.73
N ALA A 360 9.42 -7.42 12.66
CA ALA A 360 9.97 -8.66 13.20
C ALA A 360 10.92 -9.30 12.19
N ASN A 361 12.18 -8.93 12.23
CA ASN A 361 13.26 -9.39 11.37
C ASN A 361 14.61 -9.32 12.09
N ILE A 362 15.61 -10.01 11.60
CA ILE A 362 17.00 -9.76 11.92
C ILE A 362 17.43 -8.47 11.20
N SER A 363 18.34 -7.70 11.80
CA SER A 363 18.73 -6.38 11.28
C SER A 363 19.20 -6.44 9.82
N GLY A 364 18.63 -5.60 8.95
CA GLY A 364 18.95 -5.53 7.52
C GLY A 364 18.18 -6.51 6.63
N GLU A 365 17.44 -7.47 7.21
CA GLU A 365 16.63 -8.42 6.46
C GLU A 365 15.19 -7.91 6.23
N PRO A 366 14.48 -8.46 5.23
CA PRO A 366 13.04 -8.28 5.08
C PRO A 366 12.26 -8.82 6.29
N VAL A 367 11.06 -8.28 6.52
CA VAL A 367 10.17 -8.73 7.58
C VAL A 367 9.80 -10.21 7.39
N LEU A 368 9.69 -10.95 8.50
CA LEU A 368 9.28 -12.36 8.50
C LEU A 368 7.77 -12.48 8.24
N THR A 369 7.37 -13.50 7.47
CA THR A 369 5.98 -13.75 7.07
C THR A 369 5.47 -15.14 7.47
N ASP A 370 6.35 -16.11 7.61
CA ASP A 370 6.04 -17.49 7.95
C ASP A 370 6.04 -17.73 9.47
N ASN A 371 5.04 -18.47 9.97
CA ASN A 371 4.87 -18.72 11.40
C ASN A 371 6.04 -19.53 11.98
N ARG A 372 6.45 -20.63 11.31
CA ARG A 372 7.56 -21.47 11.76
C ARG A 372 8.88 -20.73 11.75
N GLU A 373 9.12 -19.96 10.67
CA GLU A 373 10.34 -19.15 10.59
C GLU A 373 10.42 -18.13 11.73
N VAL A 374 9.29 -17.55 12.17
CA VAL A 374 9.23 -16.65 13.31
C VAL A 374 9.53 -17.38 14.61
N ASP A 375 8.93 -18.55 14.84
CA ASP A 375 9.17 -19.35 16.04
C ASP A 375 10.64 -19.76 16.18
N GLU A 376 11.27 -20.14 15.08
CA GLU A 376 12.69 -20.55 15.06
C GLU A 376 13.64 -19.35 15.21
N ARG A 377 13.44 -18.31 14.38
CA ARG A 377 14.43 -17.22 14.27
C ARG A 377 14.28 -16.13 15.32
N LEU A 378 13.07 -15.90 15.84
CA LEU A 378 12.82 -14.90 16.87
C LEU A 378 12.67 -15.50 18.27
N ALA A 379 12.96 -16.78 18.44
CA ALA A 379 12.95 -17.45 19.73
C ALA A 379 13.76 -16.71 20.83
N HIS A 380 14.81 -15.99 20.49
CA HIS A 380 15.61 -15.20 21.42
C HIS A 380 15.15 -13.73 21.56
N VAL A 381 14.20 -13.26 20.74
CA VAL A 381 13.72 -11.87 20.73
C VAL A 381 12.34 -11.73 21.37
N ALA A 382 11.34 -12.50 20.86
CA ALA A 382 9.96 -12.43 21.34
C ALA A 382 9.71 -13.36 22.52
N ASP A 383 8.94 -12.97 23.51
CA ASP A 383 8.49 -13.81 24.64
C ASP A 383 7.29 -14.65 24.24
N ALA A 384 6.48 -14.16 23.32
CA ALA A 384 5.30 -14.84 22.77
C ALA A 384 5.05 -14.45 21.32
N CYS A 385 4.24 -15.24 20.63
CA CYS A 385 3.81 -15.03 19.26
C CYS A 385 2.28 -15.04 19.17
N LEU A 386 1.72 -14.07 18.45
CA LEU A 386 0.33 -14.07 18.00
C LEU A 386 0.33 -14.33 16.50
N HIS A 387 0.04 -15.53 16.12
CA HIS A 387 -0.01 -16.00 14.75
C HIS A 387 -1.42 -15.90 14.16
N HIS A 388 -1.50 -16.01 12.86
CA HIS A 388 -2.71 -16.39 12.13
C HIS A 388 -2.35 -17.30 10.95
N ASP A 389 -3.35 -18.04 10.47
CA ASP A 389 -3.20 -19.03 9.41
C ASP A 389 -3.38 -18.48 7.99
N ARG A 390 -3.70 -17.17 7.82
CA ARG A 390 -3.68 -16.52 6.51
C ARG A 390 -2.24 -16.37 6.01
N PRO A 391 -1.87 -16.98 4.87
CA PRO A 391 -0.53 -16.81 4.31
C PRO A 391 -0.30 -15.37 3.85
N VAL A 392 0.93 -14.89 4.00
CA VAL A 392 1.43 -13.64 3.43
C VAL A 392 2.32 -14.02 2.26
N GLU A 393 1.89 -13.72 1.04
CA GLU A 393 2.58 -14.11 -0.20
C GLU A 393 3.90 -13.37 -0.36
N ARG A 394 3.90 -12.06 -0.07
CA ARG A 394 5.06 -11.17 -0.22
C ARG A 394 5.29 -10.35 1.03
N PRO A 395 6.53 -10.29 1.54
CA PRO A 395 6.84 -9.40 2.65
C PRO A 395 6.69 -7.93 2.22
N ALA A 396 6.12 -7.12 3.11
CA ALA A 396 5.99 -5.69 2.91
C ALA A 396 6.15 -4.96 4.25
N ASP A 397 7.30 -4.31 4.43
CA ASP A 397 7.57 -3.44 5.57
C ASP A 397 6.65 -2.21 5.56
N ASP A 398 6.47 -1.56 6.71
CA ASP A 398 5.72 -0.32 6.78
C ASP A 398 6.49 0.83 6.13
N PRO A 399 5.82 1.68 5.34
CA PRO A 399 6.44 2.84 4.75
C PRO A 399 6.75 3.89 5.82
N VAL A 400 7.82 4.65 5.61
CA VAL A 400 8.25 5.73 6.52
C VAL A 400 8.26 7.05 5.75
N TYR A 401 7.63 8.05 6.31
CA TYR A 401 7.55 9.38 5.73
C TYR A 401 8.01 10.45 6.72
N ARG A 402 8.44 11.58 6.19
CA ARG A 402 8.79 12.78 6.93
C ARG A 402 8.25 14.01 6.23
N SER A 403 7.81 15.00 6.98
CA SER A 403 7.51 16.32 6.43
C SER A 403 8.82 17.06 6.15
N ILE A 404 9.03 17.43 4.89
CA ILE A 404 10.21 18.19 4.43
C ILE A 404 9.69 19.30 3.51
N CYS A 405 9.94 20.55 3.87
CA CYS A 405 9.45 21.73 3.14
C CYS A 405 7.92 21.69 2.91
N ASN A 406 7.16 21.41 3.96
CA ASN A 406 5.70 21.30 3.94
C ASN A 406 5.15 20.25 2.96
N THR A 407 5.96 19.25 2.62
CA THR A 407 5.58 18.14 1.75
C THR A 407 5.88 16.82 2.46
N ALA A 408 4.93 15.89 2.41
CA ALA A 408 5.14 14.53 2.90
C ALA A 408 6.05 13.76 1.95
N ARG A 409 7.30 13.51 2.36
CA ARG A 409 8.31 12.80 1.56
C ARG A 409 8.51 11.38 2.05
N PRO A 410 8.50 10.37 1.16
CA PRO A 410 8.85 9.00 1.54
C PRO A 410 10.35 8.90 1.85
N ILE A 411 10.65 8.33 3.02
CA ILE A 411 12.01 7.91 3.39
C ILE A 411 12.21 6.43 3.06
N ARG A 412 11.12 5.67 3.13
CA ARG A 412 11.08 4.26 2.75
C ARG A 412 9.70 3.94 2.21
N LEU A 413 9.64 3.30 1.04
CA LEU A 413 8.41 2.77 0.47
C LEU A 413 8.07 1.41 1.09
N GLY A 414 6.79 1.08 1.16
CA GLY A 414 6.35 -0.18 1.77
C GLY A 414 4.84 -0.39 1.67
N ARG A 415 4.30 -1.21 2.54
CA ARG A 415 2.90 -1.59 2.60
C ARG A 415 1.95 -0.39 2.44
N GLY A 416 0.94 -0.51 1.61
CA GLY A 416 -0.05 0.55 1.36
C GLY A 416 0.41 1.68 0.44
N ALA A 417 1.74 1.84 0.23
CA ALA A 417 2.33 2.79 -0.71
C ALA A 417 2.90 2.10 -1.96
N THR A 418 3.10 0.79 -1.91
CA THR A 418 3.70 -0.01 -2.98
C THR A 418 2.84 -1.24 -3.33
N PRO A 419 2.95 -1.76 -4.58
CA PRO A 419 3.77 -1.25 -5.68
C PRO A 419 3.41 0.19 -6.01
N GLN A 420 4.44 1.05 -6.18
CA GLN A 420 4.22 2.43 -6.59
C GLN A 420 4.32 2.51 -8.11
N GLU A 421 3.28 3.01 -8.75
CA GLU A 421 3.19 3.15 -10.19
C GLU A 421 3.28 4.62 -10.57
N GLU A 422 4.15 4.93 -11.54
CA GLU A 422 4.41 6.27 -12.06
C GLU A 422 4.33 6.25 -13.59
N SER A 423 3.94 7.38 -14.16
CA SER A 423 3.99 7.61 -15.60
C SER A 423 5.29 8.33 -15.97
N LEU A 424 6.03 7.77 -16.91
CA LEU A 424 7.21 8.41 -17.48
C LEU A 424 6.78 9.40 -18.58
N PRO A 425 7.42 10.59 -18.68
CA PRO A 425 7.11 11.57 -19.73
C PRO A 425 7.71 11.20 -21.09
N PHE A 426 8.23 9.99 -21.24
CA PHE A 426 8.81 9.45 -22.46
C PHE A 426 8.46 7.96 -22.61
N HIS A 427 8.60 7.44 -23.82
CA HIS A 427 8.38 6.03 -24.13
C HIS A 427 9.73 5.28 -24.15
N LEU A 428 9.80 4.18 -23.43
CA LEU A 428 10.96 3.29 -23.44
C LEU A 428 10.94 2.39 -24.67
N PRO A 429 12.09 2.21 -25.36
CA PRO A 429 12.15 1.35 -26.55
C PRO A 429 12.03 -0.14 -26.24
N GLN A 430 12.28 -0.55 -25.01
CA GLN A 430 12.22 -1.94 -24.51
C GLN A 430 11.98 -1.96 -23.00
N PRO A 431 11.39 -3.05 -22.46
CA PRO A 431 11.22 -3.21 -21.02
C PRO A 431 12.57 -3.31 -20.28
N VAL A 432 12.66 -2.61 -19.14
CA VAL A 432 13.88 -2.59 -18.33
C VAL A 432 13.57 -2.94 -16.87
N ILE A 433 14.52 -3.61 -16.20
CA ILE A 433 14.50 -3.85 -14.76
C ILE A 433 15.67 -3.11 -14.11
N ALA A 434 15.38 -2.23 -13.16
CA ALA A 434 16.40 -1.55 -12.37
C ALA A 434 16.51 -2.22 -11.00
N VAL A 435 17.71 -2.69 -10.66
CA VAL A 435 17.95 -3.55 -9.49
C VAL A 435 18.51 -2.82 -8.28
N GLY A 436 18.61 -1.50 -8.33
CA GLY A 436 18.98 -0.64 -7.21
C GLY A 436 20.38 -0.87 -6.65
N GLY A 437 20.66 -0.21 -5.53
CA GLY A 437 21.93 -0.31 -4.80
C GLY A 437 21.96 -1.46 -3.80
N HIS A 438 22.97 -1.44 -2.91
CA HIS A 438 23.21 -2.49 -1.91
C HIS A 438 22.39 -2.34 -0.64
N MET A 439 22.18 -1.11 -0.18
CA MET A 439 21.47 -0.81 1.07
C MET A 439 20.07 -0.28 0.80
N LYS A 440 19.11 -0.64 1.64
CA LYS A 440 17.70 -0.20 1.53
C LYS A 440 17.13 -0.41 0.13
N ASN A 441 17.44 -1.55 -0.44
CA ASN A 441 17.14 -1.89 -1.83
C ASN A 441 15.64 -1.86 -2.15
N THR A 442 15.33 -1.42 -3.37
CA THR A 442 14.06 -1.60 -4.07
C THR A 442 14.38 -2.01 -5.51
N VAL A 443 13.43 -2.65 -6.17
CA VAL A 443 13.50 -3.02 -7.59
C VAL A 443 12.45 -2.20 -8.35
N ALA A 444 12.78 -1.76 -9.56
CA ALA A 444 11.84 -1.08 -10.42
C ALA A 444 11.76 -1.74 -11.79
N LEU A 445 10.53 -2.01 -12.26
CA LEU A 445 10.24 -2.49 -13.61
C LEU A 445 9.64 -1.34 -14.42
N ALA A 446 10.16 -1.10 -15.63
CA ALA A 446 9.62 -0.06 -16.50
C ALA A 446 9.50 -0.54 -17.95
N TRP A 447 8.42 -0.13 -18.62
CA TRP A 447 8.14 -0.44 -20.01
C TRP A 447 7.21 0.62 -20.59
N GLU A 448 7.27 0.84 -21.87
CA GLU A 448 6.49 1.90 -22.54
C GLU A 448 6.68 3.25 -21.80
N SER A 449 5.63 3.82 -21.25
CA SER A 449 5.67 5.03 -20.42
C SER A 449 5.30 4.75 -18.96
N ARG A 450 5.51 3.53 -18.47
CA ARG A 450 5.18 3.10 -17.11
C ARG A 450 6.42 2.72 -16.32
N LEU A 451 6.38 3.05 -15.03
CA LEU A 451 7.37 2.67 -14.03
C LEU A 451 6.66 2.10 -12.80
N VAL A 452 7.12 0.97 -12.31
CA VAL A 452 6.61 0.32 -11.10
C VAL A 452 7.76 0.08 -10.14
N VAL A 453 7.64 0.58 -8.90
CA VAL A 453 8.65 0.42 -7.85
C VAL A 453 8.13 -0.53 -6.77
N SER A 454 8.94 -1.52 -6.43
CA SER A 454 8.63 -2.53 -5.41
C SER A 454 8.57 -1.96 -3.99
N PRO A 455 8.00 -2.69 -3.02
CA PRO A 455 8.29 -2.45 -1.61
C PRO A 455 9.80 -2.50 -1.32
N HIS A 456 10.20 -1.82 -0.24
CA HIS A 456 11.54 -1.93 0.30
C HIS A 456 11.87 -3.38 0.67
N ILE A 457 13.02 -3.85 0.21
CA ILE A 457 13.50 -5.23 0.44
C ILE A 457 14.43 -5.25 1.65
N GLY A 458 15.45 -4.41 1.65
CA GLY A 458 16.45 -4.35 2.73
C GLY A 458 17.88 -4.26 2.22
N ASP A 459 18.83 -4.66 3.07
CA ASP A 459 20.26 -4.64 2.74
C ASP A 459 20.65 -5.96 2.08
N MET A 460 21.32 -5.91 0.94
CA MET A 460 21.69 -7.08 0.11
C MET A 460 22.88 -7.88 0.67
N GLY A 461 23.24 -7.67 1.93
CA GLY A 461 24.38 -8.32 2.58
C GLY A 461 24.10 -9.71 3.19
N ASN A 462 22.90 -10.26 3.02
CA ASN A 462 22.51 -11.55 3.58
C ASN A 462 21.69 -12.38 2.58
N ALA A 463 21.69 -13.71 2.77
CA ALA A 463 21.06 -14.66 1.84
C ALA A 463 19.53 -14.47 1.74
N ARG A 464 18.85 -14.12 2.85
CA ARG A 464 17.41 -13.92 2.84
C ARG A 464 17.00 -12.70 2.02
N SER A 465 17.71 -11.58 2.17
CA SER A 465 17.45 -10.39 1.34
C SER A 465 17.64 -10.67 -0.13
N LEU A 466 18.68 -11.44 -0.49
CA LEU A 466 18.91 -11.85 -1.88
C LEU A 466 17.80 -12.74 -2.41
N ALA A 467 17.31 -13.70 -1.62
CA ALA A 467 16.20 -14.55 -2.02
C ALA A 467 14.91 -13.72 -2.24
N VAL A 468 14.58 -12.80 -1.34
CA VAL A 468 13.42 -11.89 -1.48
C VAL A 468 13.61 -10.93 -2.67
N PHE A 469 14.83 -10.46 -2.93
CA PHE A 469 15.16 -9.64 -4.08
C PHE A 469 14.90 -10.39 -5.40
N GLU A 470 15.41 -11.60 -5.54
CA GLU A 470 15.19 -12.43 -6.73
C GLU A 470 13.70 -12.77 -6.91
N GLN A 471 13.01 -13.09 -5.82
CA GLN A 471 11.56 -13.32 -5.84
C GLN A 471 10.81 -12.05 -6.26
N THR A 472 11.19 -10.87 -5.76
CA THR A 472 10.55 -9.59 -6.12
C THR A 472 10.70 -9.27 -7.61
N ILE A 473 11.85 -9.56 -8.21
CA ILE A 473 12.07 -9.42 -9.66
C ILE A 473 11.13 -10.35 -10.44
N ALA A 474 11.07 -11.61 -10.06
CA ALA A 474 10.20 -12.59 -10.70
C ALA A 474 8.71 -12.21 -10.55
N ASP A 475 8.30 -11.80 -9.35
CA ASP A 475 6.93 -11.40 -9.03
C ASP A 475 6.48 -10.17 -9.81
N LEU A 476 7.30 -9.12 -9.90
CA LEU A 476 6.95 -7.92 -10.68
C LEU A 476 6.72 -8.27 -12.13
N GLN A 477 7.65 -9.02 -12.74
CA GLN A 477 7.52 -9.43 -14.14
C GLN A 477 6.27 -10.29 -14.36
N SER A 478 6.02 -11.26 -13.48
CA SER A 478 4.85 -12.14 -13.57
C SER A 478 3.54 -11.40 -13.37
N LEU A 479 3.46 -10.52 -12.34
CA LEU A 479 2.23 -9.77 -12.03
C LEU A 479 1.86 -8.79 -13.13
N TYR A 480 2.84 -8.11 -13.72
CA TYR A 480 2.58 -7.13 -14.77
C TYR A 480 2.58 -7.75 -16.19
N GLY A 481 2.93 -9.03 -16.32
CA GLY A 481 3.01 -9.72 -17.61
C GLY A 481 4.09 -9.14 -18.52
N VAL A 482 5.17 -8.59 -17.93
CA VAL A 482 6.25 -7.90 -18.65
C VAL A 482 7.58 -8.58 -18.34
N THR A 483 8.29 -9.02 -19.37
CA THR A 483 9.65 -9.56 -19.24
C THR A 483 10.66 -8.48 -19.58
N ALA A 484 11.58 -8.19 -18.67
CA ALA A 484 12.65 -7.22 -18.90
C ALA A 484 13.63 -7.74 -19.96
N GLU A 485 14.02 -6.86 -20.86
CA GLU A 485 15.00 -7.12 -21.92
C GLU A 485 16.36 -6.50 -21.61
N ARG A 486 16.45 -5.65 -20.58
CA ARG A 486 17.67 -4.98 -20.12
C ARG A 486 17.68 -4.81 -18.62
N VAL A 487 18.88 -4.86 -18.01
CA VAL A 487 19.09 -4.59 -16.58
C VAL A 487 19.80 -3.25 -16.40
N ILE A 488 19.27 -2.43 -15.50
CA ILE A 488 19.92 -1.21 -14.99
C ILE A 488 20.45 -1.51 -13.58
N HIS A 489 21.72 -1.25 -13.32
CA HIS A 489 22.33 -1.53 -12.02
C HIS A 489 23.28 -0.43 -11.56
N ASP A 490 23.57 -0.37 -10.25
CA ASP A 490 24.58 0.50 -9.70
C ASP A 490 25.97 0.17 -10.27
N ALA A 491 26.77 1.21 -10.56
CA ALA A 491 28.11 1.06 -11.10
C ALA A 491 29.11 0.43 -10.10
N HIS A 492 28.76 0.32 -8.82
CA HIS A 492 29.65 -0.24 -7.80
C HIS A 492 29.90 -1.74 -8.02
N PRO A 493 31.17 -2.18 -8.31
CA PRO A 493 31.47 -3.55 -8.72
C PRO A 493 31.27 -4.58 -7.58
N GLY A 494 31.34 -4.15 -6.33
CA GLY A 494 31.20 -5.02 -5.15
C GLY A 494 29.76 -5.29 -4.71
N TYR A 495 28.76 -4.66 -5.31
CA TYR A 495 27.37 -4.85 -4.88
C TYR A 495 26.80 -6.19 -5.33
N ALA A 496 25.97 -6.80 -4.47
CA ALA A 496 25.32 -8.07 -4.79
C ALA A 496 24.34 -7.92 -5.97
N THR A 497 23.68 -6.75 -6.09
CA THR A 497 22.79 -6.42 -7.21
C THR A 497 23.56 -6.30 -8.53
N THR A 498 24.77 -5.73 -8.53
CA THR A 498 25.66 -5.68 -9.69
C THR A 498 26.07 -7.08 -10.13
N ARG A 499 26.50 -7.94 -9.19
CA ARG A 499 26.83 -9.34 -9.47
C ARG A 499 25.64 -10.15 -9.98
N TRP A 500 24.43 -9.85 -9.49
CA TRP A 500 23.20 -10.44 -10.02
C TRP A 500 22.96 -9.99 -11.47
N ALA A 501 23.08 -8.69 -11.75
CA ALA A 501 22.96 -8.16 -13.12
C ALA A 501 23.96 -8.81 -14.09
N GLU A 502 25.19 -9.05 -13.63
CA GLU A 502 26.22 -9.75 -14.42
C GLU A 502 25.84 -11.18 -14.78
N ARG A 503 25.12 -11.87 -13.88
CA ARG A 503 24.69 -13.28 -14.09
C ARG A 503 23.35 -13.40 -14.80
N SER A 504 22.59 -12.32 -14.95
CA SER A 504 21.23 -12.35 -15.52
C SER A 504 21.18 -12.77 -16.99
N GLY A 505 22.30 -12.65 -17.72
CA GLY A 505 22.34 -12.88 -19.17
C GLY A 505 21.72 -11.77 -20.02
N LEU A 506 21.13 -10.75 -19.40
CA LEU A 506 20.52 -9.61 -20.10
C LEU A 506 21.58 -8.54 -20.45
N PRO A 507 21.38 -7.78 -21.53
CA PRO A 507 22.11 -6.55 -21.76
C PRO A 507 21.99 -5.64 -20.54
N ARG A 508 23.12 -5.12 -20.05
CA ARG A 508 23.17 -4.33 -18.81
C ARG A 508 23.66 -2.92 -19.05
N HIS A 509 23.20 -2.00 -18.17
CA HIS A 509 23.65 -0.63 -18.14
C HIS A 509 23.97 -0.23 -16.71
N ALA A 510 25.19 0.22 -16.47
CA ALA A 510 25.64 0.71 -15.17
C ALA A 510 25.33 2.20 -15.02
N VAL A 511 24.76 2.59 -13.87
CA VAL A 511 24.48 3.98 -13.51
C VAL A 511 25.27 4.34 -12.26
N LEU A 512 25.96 5.48 -12.27
CA LEU A 512 26.64 6.00 -11.08
C LEU A 512 25.61 6.35 -9.99
N HIS A 513 25.91 5.99 -8.75
CA HIS A 513 25.01 6.15 -7.60
C HIS A 513 24.47 7.59 -7.47
N HIS A 514 25.38 8.57 -7.50
CA HIS A 514 25.03 9.99 -7.39
C HIS A 514 24.27 10.52 -8.62
N HIS A 515 24.48 9.94 -9.81
CA HIS A 515 23.69 10.27 -11.00
C HIS A 515 22.24 9.80 -10.85
N ALA A 516 22.02 8.63 -10.23
CA ALA A 516 20.67 8.14 -9.92
C ALA A 516 19.98 9.07 -8.91
N HIS A 517 20.67 9.48 -7.83
CA HIS A 517 20.14 10.47 -6.88
C HIS A 517 19.81 11.80 -7.57
N ALA A 518 20.70 12.31 -8.43
CA ALA A 518 20.46 13.55 -9.16
C ALA A 518 19.21 13.47 -10.05
N ALA A 519 19.02 12.37 -10.76
CA ALA A 519 17.87 12.18 -11.63
C ALA A 519 16.53 12.20 -10.88
N THR A 520 16.48 11.70 -9.62
CA THR A 520 15.25 11.72 -8.80
C THR A 520 14.85 13.11 -8.30
N ALA A 521 15.78 14.07 -8.30
CA ALA A 521 15.52 15.45 -7.90
C ALA A 521 14.94 16.31 -9.03
N CYS A 522 15.03 15.84 -10.28
CA CYS A 522 14.63 16.59 -11.46
C CYS A 522 13.14 16.37 -11.78
N ASP A 523 12.49 17.43 -12.26
CA ASP A 523 11.23 17.32 -12.96
C ASP A 523 11.51 16.90 -14.41
N LEU A 524 11.24 15.66 -14.74
CA LEU A 524 11.48 15.10 -16.06
C LEU A 524 10.61 15.73 -17.16
N SER A 525 9.59 16.51 -16.80
CA SER A 525 8.72 17.25 -17.72
C SER A 525 9.15 18.72 -17.92
N ALA A 526 10.17 19.21 -17.19
CA ALA A 526 10.52 20.63 -17.15
C ALA A 526 11.33 21.18 -18.35
N GLY A 527 11.46 20.41 -19.45
CA GLY A 527 12.18 20.84 -20.66
C GLY A 527 13.70 20.71 -20.57
N ASP A 528 14.43 21.39 -21.47
CA ASP A 528 15.87 21.17 -21.71
C ASP A 528 16.82 22.03 -20.87
N ALA A 529 16.35 22.79 -19.88
CA ALA A 529 17.22 23.58 -19.03
C ALA A 529 18.07 22.69 -18.11
N PRO A 530 19.41 22.88 -18.05
CA PRO A 530 20.26 22.06 -17.20
C PRO A 530 19.97 22.29 -15.72
N TRP A 531 20.02 21.22 -14.95
CA TRP A 531 19.87 21.22 -13.49
C TRP A 531 21.23 21.31 -12.82
N LEU A 532 21.33 22.09 -11.75
CA LEU A 532 22.43 22.01 -10.79
C LEU A 532 21.88 21.25 -9.56
N VAL A 533 22.37 20.03 -9.36
CA VAL A 533 21.90 19.14 -8.29
C VAL A 533 23.02 18.87 -7.30
N PHE A 534 22.73 19.04 -6.02
CA PHE A 534 23.62 18.66 -4.92
C PHE A 534 23.20 17.30 -4.38
N THR A 535 24.06 16.29 -4.51
CA THR A 535 23.83 14.94 -3.99
C THR A 535 24.62 14.74 -2.71
N TRP A 536 23.91 14.71 -1.58
CA TRP A 536 24.48 14.50 -0.25
C TRP A 536 24.18 13.08 0.19
N ASP A 537 25.11 12.18 -0.06
CA ASP A 537 24.99 10.77 0.27
C ASP A 537 26.15 10.32 1.15
N GLY A 538 25.99 9.16 1.80
CA GLY A 538 27.04 8.59 2.63
C GLY A 538 28.22 8.10 1.82
N VAL A 539 27.96 7.38 0.73
CA VAL A 539 28.96 6.83 -0.20
C VAL A 539 28.34 6.29 -1.46
N GLY A 540 28.93 6.60 -2.61
CA GLY A 540 28.64 6.02 -3.92
C GLY A 540 29.91 5.85 -4.73
N TYR A 541 29.93 4.94 -5.69
CA TYR A 541 31.07 4.72 -6.58
C TYR A 541 31.08 5.77 -7.69
N GLY A 542 32.18 6.49 -7.83
CA GLY A 542 32.36 7.56 -8.80
C GLY A 542 33.01 7.11 -10.11
N ALA A 543 32.88 7.93 -11.14
CA ALA A 543 33.47 7.67 -12.46
C ALA A 543 35.00 7.65 -12.45
N ASP A 544 35.61 8.31 -11.46
CA ASP A 544 37.06 8.35 -11.24
C ASP A 544 37.59 7.16 -10.41
N GLY A 545 36.72 6.18 -10.10
CA GLY A 545 37.07 5.03 -9.27
C GLY A 545 37.18 5.33 -7.78
N THR A 546 36.82 6.54 -7.34
CA THR A 546 36.81 6.95 -5.94
C THR A 546 35.41 6.84 -5.33
N LEU A 547 35.33 6.92 -4.01
CA LEU A 547 34.04 7.00 -3.31
C LEU A 547 33.59 8.45 -3.21
N TRP A 548 32.44 8.75 -3.78
CA TRP A 548 31.78 10.04 -3.73
C TRP A 548 30.80 10.12 -2.54
N GLY A 549 30.55 11.33 -2.03
CA GLY A 549 29.64 11.50 -0.88
C GLY A 549 28.96 12.87 -0.80
N GLY A 550 29.51 13.89 -1.46
CA GLY A 550 28.92 15.24 -1.48
C GLY A 550 29.33 15.94 -2.76
N GLU A 551 28.51 15.82 -3.79
CA GLU A 551 28.82 16.21 -5.16
C GLU A 551 27.84 17.28 -5.66
N ALA A 552 28.34 18.22 -6.47
CA ALA A 552 27.53 19.10 -7.29
C ALA A 552 27.58 18.61 -8.74
N LEU A 553 26.44 18.27 -9.28
CA LEU A 553 26.26 17.74 -10.63
C LEU A 553 25.48 18.76 -11.47
N LEU A 554 25.99 19.10 -12.64
CA LEU A 554 25.34 19.98 -13.63
C LEU A 554 24.96 19.15 -14.86
N GLY A 555 23.75 19.30 -15.37
CA GLY A 555 23.30 18.59 -16.59
C GLY A 555 21.86 18.13 -16.53
N HIS A 556 21.61 16.97 -17.12
CA HIS A 556 20.29 16.34 -17.22
C HIS A 556 20.36 14.87 -16.81
N PRO A 557 19.24 14.22 -16.49
CA PRO A 557 19.17 12.78 -16.33
C PRO A 557 19.81 12.05 -17.52
N GLY A 558 20.80 11.20 -17.23
CA GLY A 558 21.60 10.49 -18.25
C GLY A 558 22.86 11.22 -18.72
N ASN A 559 23.03 12.50 -18.46
CA ASN A 559 24.22 13.27 -18.86
C ASN A 559 24.59 14.30 -17.78
N TRP A 560 25.31 13.85 -16.77
CA TRP A 560 25.75 14.66 -15.63
C TRP A 560 27.24 14.94 -15.68
N GLU A 561 27.62 16.19 -15.45
CA GLU A 561 28.99 16.63 -15.22
C GLU A 561 29.17 16.96 -13.74
N ARG A 562 30.22 16.44 -13.09
CA ARG A 562 30.61 16.79 -11.73
C ARG A 562 31.38 18.13 -11.74
N VAL A 563 30.73 19.20 -11.33
CA VAL A 563 31.30 20.54 -11.34
C VAL A 563 31.96 20.95 -10.02
N ALA A 564 31.57 20.28 -8.90
CA ALA A 564 32.22 20.48 -7.60
C ALA A 564 32.02 19.26 -6.71
N SER A 565 32.85 19.13 -5.68
CA SER A 565 32.73 18.10 -4.64
C SER A 565 33.21 18.64 -3.30
N LEU A 566 32.79 18.00 -2.22
CA LEU A 566 33.43 18.17 -0.92
C LEU A 566 34.88 17.69 -0.99
N ARG A 567 35.74 18.33 -0.22
CA ARG A 567 37.16 17.92 -0.10
C ARG A 567 37.21 16.46 0.36
N PRO A 568 37.87 15.56 -0.39
CA PRO A 568 38.03 14.17 0.01
C PRO A 568 38.73 14.01 1.36
N PHE A 569 38.33 13.05 2.16
CA PHE A 569 38.96 12.68 3.42
C PHE A 569 39.00 11.17 3.57
N HIS A 570 39.88 10.67 4.40
CA HIS A 570 39.98 9.23 4.66
C HIS A 570 38.81 8.73 5.49
N LEU A 571 38.36 7.50 5.22
CA LEU A 571 37.30 6.82 5.96
C LEU A 571 37.90 5.81 6.96
N PRO A 572 38.18 6.20 8.24
CA PRO A 572 38.77 5.32 9.23
C PRO A 572 37.90 4.10 9.52
N GLY A 573 38.40 2.90 9.20
CA GLY A 573 37.66 1.64 9.29
C GLY A 573 36.80 1.30 8.09
N GLY A 574 36.97 1.97 6.93
CA GLY A 574 36.30 1.65 5.68
C GLY A 574 34.76 1.75 5.82
N GLU A 575 34.03 0.66 5.50
CA GLU A 575 32.56 0.61 5.58
C GLU A 575 31.98 0.96 6.96
N ARG A 576 32.75 0.81 8.04
CA ARG A 576 32.31 1.25 9.36
C ARG A 576 32.09 2.76 9.47
N ALA A 577 32.83 3.57 8.71
CA ALA A 577 32.67 5.03 8.71
C ALA A 577 31.27 5.45 8.25
N GLY A 578 30.65 4.71 7.33
CA GLY A 578 29.26 4.94 6.91
C GLY A 578 28.21 4.57 7.97
N ARG A 579 28.55 3.67 8.89
CA ARG A 579 27.66 3.24 10.00
C ARG A 579 27.92 3.97 11.31
N GLU A 580 29.10 4.51 11.46
CA GLU A 580 29.62 5.19 12.67
C GLU A 580 30.10 6.60 12.30
N PRO A 581 29.19 7.61 12.12
CA PRO A 581 29.51 8.94 11.57
C PRO A 581 30.62 9.70 12.32
N TRP A 582 30.84 9.38 13.60
CA TRP A 582 31.93 9.96 14.38
C TRP A 582 33.31 9.69 13.80
N ARG A 583 33.47 8.58 13.05
CA ARG A 583 34.73 8.24 12.37
C ARG A 583 35.01 9.22 11.23
N SER A 584 33.99 9.53 10.43
CA SER A 584 34.08 10.54 9.39
C SER A 584 34.34 11.93 9.96
N ALA A 585 33.65 12.30 11.05
CA ALA A 585 33.88 13.54 11.75
C ALA A 585 35.32 13.64 12.27
N ALA A 586 35.86 12.59 12.88
CA ALA A 586 37.25 12.56 13.35
C ALA A 586 38.29 12.65 12.23
N ALA A 587 37.95 12.24 10.99
CA ALA A 587 38.86 12.37 9.85
C ALA A 587 38.86 13.78 9.21
N VAL A 588 37.78 14.53 9.45
CA VAL A 588 37.66 15.92 8.94
C VAL A 588 38.29 16.93 9.91
N CYS A 589 38.30 16.65 11.22
CA CYS A 589 38.96 17.46 12.26
C CYS A 589 40.46 17.26 12.30
#